data_bca4b44ad21300b36f8ddba0261ff6fb
#
_entry.id   bca4b44ad21300b36f8ddba0261ff6fb
#
_cell.length_a   1.000
_cell.length_b   1.000
_cell.length_c   1.000
_cell.angle_alpha   90.00
_cell.angle_beta   90.00
_cell.angle_gamma   90.00
#
_symmetry.space_group_name_H-M   'P 1'
#
loop_
_entity.id
_entity.type
_entity.pdbx_description
1 polymer ?
#
loop_
_entity_poly.entity_id
_entity_poly.type
_entity_poly.pdbx_seq_one_letter_code
_entity_poly.pdbx_strand_id
1 'polypeptide(L)'
;MLGGLGLAWAAATQGLPPGALLLSRVRAHMREELARLPNCSCLETVTRDHQPAGGVMRPLDTIRLEVLYSDRREIYASPGDRGFRDNQPMDFTGSGLIGNGHFALFLSEIAGEGSLSYEYKGEESLSGRRLARYDYRVPLNMSGNTITVPEGRGTVGIKGSFWADPATYDILRIAAEAEDIPPSLPIVEYVTVIDYAHTNLAGTDFLLPQSADYRLLEFSGELSRNHIEFTHCHLYGAQSSVSFGARGEPPRFAASSVLEMNRELLPALQVVIRISTRITEKTTVGALILGVVEGNVLRRKSVLIPDGSPVRGRVRRLEWNDEKGGSYIVGLEFTEIEAAGTRYRFFADLVDTDRLPGLSRTISMFRHETDTLPYGGSMTRDSHDVLFLPDLPGVGSFFVQARQLDLPPGFRTTWKTRALVP
;
A
#
# COMPACT_ATOMS: atom_id res chain seq x y z
N MET A 1 -66.45 57.00 3.18
CA MET A 1 -66.24 55.66 2.64
C MET A 1 -64.79 55.50 2.29
N LEU A 2 -64.04 54.84 3.14
CA LEU A 2 -62.61 54.56 2.95
C LEU A 2 -62.43 53.05 2.76
N GLY A 3 -62.10 52.64 1.51
CA GLY A 3 -61.89 51.26 1.15
C GLY A 3 -60.39 50.87 1.43
N GLY A 4 -60.16 50.04 2.41
CA GLY A 4 -58.83 49.46 2.67
C GLY A 4 -58.55 48.32 1.71
N LEU A 5 -57.51 48.47 0.86
CA LEU A 5 -56.93 47.38 0.08
C LEU A 5 -56.01 46.58 1.00
N GLY A 6 -56.47 45.40 1.39
CA GLY A 6 -55.61 44.42 2.04
C GLY A 6 -54.71 43.73 1.01
N LEU A 7 -53.40 44.02 1.04
CA LEU A 7 -52.40 43.25 0.33
C LEU A 7 -52.17 41.94 1.09
N ALA A 8 -52.69 40.80 0.56
CA ALA A 8 -52.35 39.46 1.03
C ALA A 8 -50.96 39.12 0.52
N TRP A 9 -49.99 39.09 1.41
CA TRP A 9 -48.66 38.50 1.15
C TRP A 9 -48.81 36.99 1.12
N ALA A 10 -48.78 36.42 -0.08
CA ALA A 10 -48.59 34.97 -0.24
C ALA A 10 -47.15 34.65 0.17
N ALA A 11 -46.95 34.12 1.36
CA ALA A 11 -45.68 33.51 1.75
C ALA A 11 -45.47 32.29 0.85
N ALA A 12 -44.62 32.44 -0.15
CA ALA A 12 -44.12 31.32 -0.92
C ALA A 12 -43.40 30.41 0.08
N THR A 13 -44.00 29.27 0.41
CA THR A 13 -43.31 28.18 1.08
C THR A 13 -42.18 27.73 0.14
N GLN A 14 -40.97 28.23 0.34
CA GLN A 14 -39.80 27.73 -0.34
C GLN A 14 -39.63 26.29 0.11
N GLY A 15 -40.10 25.34 -0.71
CA GLY A 15 -39.83 23.92 -0.50
C GLY A 15 -38.30 23.67 -0.43
N LEU A 16 -37.88 22.72 0.38
CA LEU A 16 -36.46 22.32 0.44
C LEU A 16 -35.94 22.02 -0.98
N PRO A 17 -34.69 22.36 -1.29
CA PRO A 17 -34.07 22.01 -2.55
C PRO A 17 -34.22 20.52 -2.86
N PRO A 18 -34.37 20.12 -4.12
CA PRO A 18 -34.43 18.71 -4.50
C PRO A 18 -33.26 17.94 -3.91
N GLY A 19 -33.51 16.76 -3.31
CA GLY A 19 -32.49 15.94 -2.69
C GLY A 19 -32.00 16.39 -1.30
N ALA A 20 -32.36 17.57 -0.78
CA ALA A 20 -31.85 18.07 0.51
C ALA A 20 -32.24 17.16 1.70
N LEU A 21 -33.46 16.66 1.72
CA LEU A 21 -33.93 15.73 2.75
C LEU A 21 -33.19 14.37 2.65
N LEU A 22 -33.00 13.86 1.44
CA LEU A 22 -32.29 12.63 1.20
C LEU A 22 -30.81 12.78 1.64
N LEU A 23 -30.15 13.87 1.28
CA LEU A 23 -28.79 14.17 1.72
C LEU A 23 -28.67 14.19 3.23
N SER A 24 -29.61 14.82 3.94
CA SER A 24 -29.61 14.84 5.40
C SER A 24 -29.68 13.44 5.99
N ARG A 25 -30.53 12.56 5.42
CA ARG A 25 -30.65 11.16 5.85
C ARG A 25 -29.40 10.36 5.55
N VAL A 26 -28.82 10.49 4.35
CA VAL A 26 -27.57 9.85 3.95
C VAL A 26 -26.45 10.24 4.92
N ARG A 27 -26.27 11.53 5.21
CA ARG A 27 -25.22 11.99 6.13
C ARG A 27 -25.44 11.51 7.56
N ALA A 28 -26.69 11.49 8.04
CA ALA A 28 -27.00 10.95 9.37
C ALA A 28 -26.70 9.45 9.46
N HIS A 29 -27.16 8.68 8.48
CA HIS A 29 -26.93 7.25 8.39
C HIS A 29 -25.41 6.93 8.32
N MET A 30 -24.67 7.63 7.48
CA MET A 30 -23.22 7.41 7.34
C MET A 30 -22.46 7.73 8.63
N ARG A 31 -22.89 8.72 9.44
CA ARG A 31 -22.30 8.94 10.77
C ARG A 31 -22.52 7.77 11.71
N GLU A 32 -23.71 7.18 11.67
CA GLU A 32 -24.02 5.98 12.47
C GLU A 32 -23.20 4.78 12.02
N GLU A 33 -23.08 4.54 10.69
CA GLU A 33 -22.25 3.49 10.12
C GLU A 33 -20.77 3.63 10.54
N LEU A 34 -20.21 4.83 10.40
CA LEU A 34 -18.82 5.10 10.80
C LEU A 34 -18.60 4.98 12.33
N ALA A 35 -19.60 5.32 13.14
CA ALA A 35 -19.51 5.21 14.58
C ALA A 35 -19.52 3.75 15.07
N ARG A 36 -20.19 2.85 14.34
CA ARG A 36 -20.29 1.43 14.68
C ARG A 36 -19.21 0.57 14.02
N LEU A 37 -18.41 1.14 13.11
CA LEU A 37 -17.37 0.41 12.39
C LEU A 37 -16.36 -0.18 13.38
N PRO A 38 -16.21 -1.53 13.43
CA PRO A 38 -15.34 -2.17 14.39
C PRO A 38 -13.87 -2.12 13.97
N ASN A 39 -12.98 -2.45 14.86
CA ASN A 39 -11.62 -2.81 14.48
C ASN A 39 -11.69 -4.04 13.57
N CYS A 40 -11.25 -3.89 12.33
CA CYS A 40 -11.27 -4.96 11.33
C CYS A 40 -10.01 -4.94 10.49
N SER A 41 -9.63 -6.10 9.97
CA SER A 41 -8.51 -6.22 9.05
C SER A 41 -8.98 -6.85 7.74
N CYS A 42 -8.46 -6.34 6.62
CA CYS A 42 -8.68 -6.88 5.28
C CYS A 42 -7.34 -7.14 4.59
N LEU A 43 -7.32 -8.08 3.66
CA LEU A 43 -6.24 -8.22 2.70
C LEU A 43 -6.46 -7.22 1.57
N GLU A 44 -5.55 -6.29 1.42
CA GLU A 44 -5.50 -5.31 0.34
C GLU A 44 -4.55 -5.81 -0.75
N THR A 45 -5.03 -5.88 -1.99
CA THR A 45 -4.23 -6.21 -3.17
C THR A 45 -4.22 -5.02 -4.10
N VAL A 46 -3.05 -4.44 -4.33
CA VAL A 46 -2.84 -3.27 -5.18
C VAL A 46 -2.16 -3.72 -6.47
N THR A 47 -2.85 -3.66 -7.59
CA THR A 47 -2.27 -3.84 -8.92
C THR A 47 -1.89 -2.46 -9.45
N ARG A 48 -0.60 -2.28 -9.80
CA ARG A 48 -0.08 -0.99 -10.27
C ARG A 48 0.34 -1.08 -11.72
N ASP A 49 -0.08 -0.07 -12.48
CA ASP A 49 0.33 0.15 -13.86
C ASP A 49 1.03 1.50 -13.98
N HIS A 50 2.02 1.57 -14.84
CA HIS A 50 2.77 2.79 -15.12
C HIS A 50 2.92 3.01 -16.62
N GLN A 51 2.82 4.27 -17.04
CA GLN A 51 3.06 4.73 -18.40
C GLN A 51 4.11 5.84 -18.34
N PRO A 52 5.32 5.61 -18.86
CA PRO A 52 6.32 6.65 -19.04
C PRO A 52 5.83 7.76 -19.98
N ALA A 53 6.41 8.95 -19.90
CA ALA A 53 6.09 10.06 -20.78
C ALA A 53 6.20 9.66 -22.26
N GLY A 54 5.10 9.78 -23.00
CA GLY A 54 5.03 9.37 -24.42
C GLY A 54 5.11 7.86 -24.69
N GLY A 55 5.15 7.04 -23.63
CA GLY A 55 5.20 5.58 -23.69
C GLY A 55 3.84 4.91 -23.67
N VAL A 56 3.84 3.60 -23.45
CA VAL A 56 2.64 2.75 -23.37
C VAL A 56 2.41 2.33 -21.93
N MET A 57 1.14 2.27 -21.51
CA MET A 57 0.76 1.72 -20.20
C MET A 57 1.19 0.27 -20.07
N ARG A 58 1.86 -0.07 -18.96
CA ARG A 58 2.32 -1.43 -18.65
C ARG A 58 2.15 -1.74 -17.18
N PRO A 59 1.94 -3.04 -16.82
CA PRO A 59 1.98 -3.48 -15.45
C PRO A 59 3.34 -3.13 -14.81
N LEU A 60 3.30 -2.51 -13.64
CA LEU A 60 4.48 -2.24 -12.81
C LEU A 60 4.72 -3.41 -11.85
N ASP A 61 3.77 -3.63 -10.94
CA ASP A 61 3.81 -4.72 -9.96
C ASP A 61 2.43 -5.00 -9.35
N THR A 62 2.40 -5.98 -8.44
CA THR A 62 1.26 -6.24 -7.57
C THR A 62 1.75 -6.32 -6.12
N ILE A 63 1.15 -5.53 -5.24
CA ILE A 63 1.48 -5.45 -3.81
C ILE A 63 0.36 -6.08 -3.01
N ARG A 64 0.70 -6.85 -1.98
CA ARG A 64 -0.28 -7.37 -1.01
C ARG A 64 0.07 -6.91 0.38
N LEU A 65 -0.90 -6.29 1.04
CA LEU A 65 -0.80 -5.78 2.40
C LEU A 65 -1.98 -6.29 3.22
N GLU A 66 -1.80 -6.43 4.52
CA GLU A 66 -2.90 -6.45 5.47
C GLU A 66 -3.14 -5.01 5.95
N VAL A 67 -4.35 -4.51 5.77
CA VAL A 67 -4.78 -3.22 6.31
C VAL A 67 -5.64 -3.47 7.54
N LEU A 68 -5.26 -2.87 8.67
CA LEU A 68 -6.04 -2.82 9.90
C LEU A 68 -6.69 -1.45 10.03
N TYR A 69 -8.00 -1.42 10.08
CA TYR A 69 -8.74 -0.25 10.52
C TYR A 69 -8.96 -0.34 12.04
N SER A 70 -8.36 0.57 12.79
CA SER A 70 -8.48 0.66 14.25
C SER A 70 -8.32 2.11 14.69
N ASP A 71 -9.11 2.54 15.66
CA ASP A 71 -9.06 3.91 16.21
C ASP A 71 -9.15 5.01 15.14
N ARG A 72 -9.97 4.80 14.10
CA ARG A 72 -10.15 5.68 12.93
C ARG A 72 -8.89 5.87 12.09
N ARG A 73 -7.96 4.94 12.17
CA ARG A 73 -6.72 4.93 11.41
C ARG A 73 -6.57 3.63 10.64
N GLU A 74 -5.92 3.72 9.51
CA GLU A 74 -5.46 2.57 8.75
C GLU A 74 -3.99 2.34 9.05
N ILE A 75 -3.66 1.11 9.41
CA ILE A 75 -2.30 0.67 9.75
C ILE A 75 -2.01 -0.55 8.90
N TYR A 76 -0.81 -0.62 8.36
CA TYR A 76 -0.46 -1.61 7.34
C TYR A 76 0.60 -2.58 7.84
N ALA A 77 0.50 -3.83 7.38
CA ALA A 77 1.47 -4.88 7.63
C ALA A 77 1.64 -5.75 6.39
N SER A 78 2.74 -6.48 6.30
CA SER A 78 2.86 -7.52 5.30
C SER A 78 1.98 -8.72 5.65
N PRO A 79 1.40 -9.45 4.67
CA PRO A 79 0.53 -10.58 4.94
C PRO A 79 1.21 -11.64 5.82
N GLY A 80 0.51 -12.03 6.89
CA GLY A 80 1.01 -13.00 7.86
C GLY A 80 2.09 -12.49 8.81
N ASP A 81 2.29 -11.20 8.94
CA ASP A 81 3.08 -10.61 10.03
C ASP A 81 2.37 -10.83 11.39
N ARG A 82 3.15 -10.87 12.47
CA ARG A 82 2.63 -11.16 13.81
C ARG A 82 1.88 -10.00 14.45
N GLY A 83 1.91 -8.83 13.84
CA GLY A 83 1.24 -7.64 14.34
C GLY A 83 1.47 -6.44 13.46
N PHE A 84 0.63 -5.47 13.65
CA PHE A 84 0.70 -4.19 12.96
C PHE A 84 1.67 -3.24 13.68
N ARG A 85 2.39 -2.46 12.91
CA ARG A 85 3.19 -1.32 13.38
C ARG A 85 2.60 -0.07 12.75
N ASP A 86 3.03 1.09 13.19
CA ASP A 86 2.57 2.37 12.60
C ASP A 86 3.24 2.62 11.23
N ASN A 87 3.03 1.69 10.30
CA ASN A 87 3.52 1.76 8.94
C ASN A 87 2.48 2.43 8.04
N GLN A 88 2.98 3.15 7.05
CA GLN A 88 2.19 3.70 5.95
C GLN A 88 2.34 2.80 4.70
N PRO A 89 1.40 2.85 3.73
CA PRO A 89 1.53 2.05 2.50
C PRO A 89 2.85 2.27 1.76
N MET A 90 3.38 3.48 1.78
CA MET A 90 4.65 3.84 1.15
C MET A 90 5.86 3.12 1.75
N ASP A 91 5.79 2.66 2.99
CA ASP A 91 6.87 1.90 3.64
C ASP A 91 7.07 0.51 3.01
N PHE A 92 6.08 0.06 2.23
CA PHE A 92 6.10 -1.26 1.57
C PHE A 92 6.51 -1.20 0.11
N THR A 93 6.67 0.00 -0.47
CA THR A 93 7.00 0.17 -1.89
C THR A 93 8.30 0.91 -2.07
N GLY A 94 9.04 0.55 -3.11
CA GLY A 94 10.23 1.28 -3.50
C GLY A 94 9.96 2.50 -4.35
N SER A 95 8.76 2.60 -4.94
CA SER A 95 8.41 3.67 -5.87
C SER A 95 6.89 3.78 -6.06
N GLY A 96 6.45 4.87 -6.66
CA GLY A 96 5.07 5.09 -7.06
C GLY A 96 4.12 5.41 -5.90
N LEU A 97 2.85 5.52 -6.24
CA LEU A 97 1.77 5.90 -5.34
C LEU A 97 1.04 4.67 -4.80
N ILE A 98 0.64 4.69 -3.53
CA ILE A 98 -0.42 3.84 -2.98
C ILE A 98 -1.41 4.75 -2.25
N GLY A 99 -2.71 4.53 -2.49
CA GLY A 99 -3.79 5.22 -1.76
C GLY A 99 -3.96 4.69 -0.34
N ASN A 100 -4.57 5.50 0.52
CA ASN A 100 -5.02 5.13 1.86
C ASN A 100 -6.29 5.92 2.21
N GLY A 101 -6.87 5.66 3.38
CA GLY A 101 -8.06 6.37 3.84
C GLY A 101 -9.38 5.78 3.33
N HIS A 102 -9.37 4.58 2.78
CA HIS A 102 -10.52 3.95 2.13
C HIS A 102 -11.66 3.64 3.08
N PHE A 103 -11.36 3.27 4.34
CA PHE A 103 -12.38 2.82 5.30
C PHE A 103 -13.23 3.98 5.83
N ALA A 104 -12.63 5.11 6.11
CA ALA A 104 -13.34 6.17 6.81
C ALA A 104 -13.08 7.60 6.33
N LEU A 105 -11.92 7.92 5.76
CA LEU A 105 -11.54 9.30 5.49
C LEU A 105 -12.57 10.00 4.57
N PHE A 106 -12.80 9.48 3.38
CA PHE A 106 -13.72 10.08 2.40
C PHE A 106 -15.17 10.08 2.88
N LEU A 107 -15.62 8.99 3.51
CA LEU A 107 -16.96 8.90 4.08
C LEU A 107 -17.15 9.90 5.22
N SER A 108 -16.14 10.08 6.08
CA SER A 108 -16.21 11.03 7.21
C SER A 108 -16.21 12.49 6.77
N GLU A 109 -15.54 12.82 5.67
CA GLU A 109 -15.60 14.15 5.07
C GLU A 109 -17.02 14.48 4.60
N ILE A 110 -17.67 13.55 3.86
CA ILE A 110 -19.04 13.73 3.37
C ILE A 110 -20.04 13.75 4.53
N ALA A 111 -19.91 12.83 5.50
CA ALA A 111 -20.83 12.71 6.63
C ALA A 111 -20.65 13.80 7.69
N GLY A 112 -19.46 14.45 7.75
CA GLY A 112 -19.07 15.40 8.77
C GLY A 112 -19.99 16.62 8.89
N GLU A 113 -19.89 17.35 10.01
CA GLU A 113 -20.72 18.54 10.27
C GLU A 113 -20.26 19.80 9.53
N GLY A 114 -19.13 19.73 8.80
CA GLY A 114 -18.59 20.84 8.03
C GLY A 114 -19.55 21.37 6.98
N SER A 115 -19.41 22.67 6.66
CA SER A 115 -20.20 23.36 5.64
C SER A 115 -19.66 23.07 4.23
N LEU A 116 -19.70 21.81 3.82
CA LEU A 116 -19.35 21.44 2.45
C LEU A 116 -20.50 21.88 1.52
N SER A 117 -20.17 22.22 0.29
CA SER A 117 -21.17 22.44 -0.75
C SER A 117 -21.59 21.11 -1.36
N TYR A 118 -22.89 20.92 -1.49
CA TYR A 118 -23.48 19.75 -2.15
C TYR A 118 -24.47 20.17 -3.20
N GLU A 119 -24.45 19.50 -4.34
CA GLU A 119 -25.40 19.71 -5.43
C GLU A 119 -26.01 18.39 -5.84
N TYR A 120 -27.34 18.27 -5.74
CA TYR A 120 -28.07 17.08 -6.20
C TYR A 120 -28.15 17.06 -7.73
N LYS A 121 -27.66 15.96 -8.34
CA LYS A 121 -27.61 15.76 -9.79
C LYS A 121 -28.72 14.83 -10.33
N GLY A 122 -29.59 14.34 -9.47
CA GLY A 122 -30.60 13.38 -9.84
C GLY A 122 -30.25 11.94 -9.52
N GLU A 123 -30.96 11.01 -10.10
CA GLU A 123 -30.71 9.58 -9.96
C GLU A 123 -30.01 9.02 -11.21
N GLU A 124 -29.00 8.21 -11.02
CA GLU A 124 -28.25 7.52 -12.07
C GLU A 124 -28.31 6.02 -11.86
N SER A 125 -28.23 5.24 -12.95
CA SER A 125 -28.08 3.79 -12.87
C SER A 125 -26.61 3.44 -12.80
N LEU A 126 -26.18 2.83 -11.68
CA LEU A 126 -24.83 2.37 -11.47
C LEU A 126 -24.87 0.89 -11.10
N SER A 127 -24.18 0.05 -11.86
CA SER A 127 -24.16 -1.43 -11.67
C SER A 127 -25.56 -2.04 -11.52
N GLY A 128 -26.55 -1.53 -12.28
CA GLY A 128 -27.94 -2.00 -12.25
C GLY A 128 -28.79 -1.48 -11.08
N ARG A 129 -28.26 -0.61 -10.23
CA ARG A 129 -28.98 0.05 -9.12
C ARG A 129 -29.23 1.52 -9.44
N ARG A 130 -30.40 2.03 -9.06
CA ARG A 130 -30.70 3.48 -9.15
C ARG A 130 -30.20 4.16 -7.89
N LEU A 131 -29.21 5.03 -8.05
CA LEU A 131 -28.56 5.74 -6.95
C LEU A 131 -28.72 7.26 -7.14
N ALA A 132 -28.87 7.97 -6.04
CA ALA A 132 -28.88 9.43 -6.01
C ALA A 132 -27.45 9.95 -6.08
N ARG A 133 -27.15 10.78 -7.08
CA ARG A 133 -25.86 11.42 -7.24
C ARG A 133 -25.86 12.81 -6.64
N TYR A 134 -24.80 13.08 -5.90
CA TYR A 134 -24.45 14.41 -5.35
C TYR A 134 -23.03 14.76 -5.76
N ASP A 135 -22.86 15.96 -6.31
CA ASP A 135 -21.54 16.55 -6.42
C ASP A 135 -21.19 17.26 -5.11
N TYR A 136 -19.91 17.22 -4.71
CA TYR A 136 -19.46 17.85 -3.47
C TYR A 136 -18.08 18.49 -3.65
N ARG A 137 -17.74 19.40 -2.74
CA ARG A 137 -16.43 20.05 -2.70
C ARG A 137 -15.97 20.22 -1.26
N VAL A 138 -14.71 19.81 -1.03
CA VAL A 138 -13.96 20.03 0.22
C VAL A 138 -12.88 21.06 -0.07
N PRO A 139 -13.02 22.31 0.37
CA PRO A 139 -12.02 23.32 0.13
C PRO A 139 -10.73 23.02 0.88
N LEU A 140 -9.58 23.48 0.36
CA LEU A 140 -8.24 23.19 0.89
C LEU A 140 -8.12 23.39 2.41
N ASN A 141 -8.70 24.47 2.94
CA ASN A 141 -8.65 24.81 4.36
C ASN A 141 -9.48 23.91 5.28
N MET A 142 -10.30 23.01 4.70
CA MET A 142 -11.12 22.04 5.42
C MET A 142 -10.74 20.60 5.07
N SER A 143 -9.82 20.40 4.15
CA SER A 143 -9.44 19.10 3.66
C SER A 143 -8.43 18.42 4.57
N GLY A 144 -8.66 17.13 4.87
CA GLY A 144 -7.70 16.22 5.48
C GLY A 144 -6.83 15.48 4.45
N ASN A 145 -7.10 15.66 3.14
CA ASN A 145 -6.46 14.90 2.08
C ASN A 145 -5.04 15.41 1.82
N THR A 146 -4.09 14.50 1.81
CA THR A 146 -2.69 14.79 1.57
C THR A 146 -2.14 13.85 0.51
N ILE A 147 -1.48 14.40 -0.49
CA ILE A 147 -0.73 13.64 -1.47
C ILE A 147 0.74 13.64 -1.07
N THR A 148 1.35 12.46 -1.09
CA THR A 148 2.78 12.26 -0.85
C THR A 148 3.38 11.56 -2.06
N VAL A 149 4.41 12.17 -2.64
CA VAL A 149 5.23 11.64 -3.75
C VAL A 149 6.70 11.78 -3.36
N PRO A 150 7.64 11.17 -4.10
CA PRO A 150 9.07 11.29 -3.78
C PRO A 150 9.58 12.73 -3.67
N GLU A 151 9.02 13.65 -4.46
CA GLU A 151 9.40 15.07 -4.52
C GLU A 151 8.87 15.89 -3.35
N GLY A 152 7.85 15.40 -2.63
CA GLY A 152 7.29 16.12 -1.50
C GLY A 152 5.91 15.65 -1.05
N ARG A 153 5.35 16.45 -0.15
CA ARG A 153 4.03 16.23 0.43
C ARG A 153 3.23 17.52 0.42
N GLY A 154 1.93 17.42 0.12
CA GLY A 154 1.04 18.58 0.16
C GLY A 154 -0.41 18.22 0.44
N THR A 155 -1.10 19.11 1.17
CA THR A 155 -2.56 19.02 1.35
C THR A 155 -3.25 19.59 0.11
N VAL A 156 -4.35 18.96 -0.30
CA VAL A 156 -5.13 19.32 -1.50
C VAL A 156 -6.59 19.51 -1.13
N GLY A 157 -7.29 20.38 -1.85
CA GLY A 157 -8.75 20.40 -1.86
C GLY A 157 -9.29 19.21 -2.65
N ILE A 158 -10.58 18.90 -2.49
CA ILE A 158 -11.26 17.82 -3.23
C ILE A 158 -12.54 18.38 -3.89
N LYS A 159 -12.75 18.05 -5.13
CA LYS A 159 -14.05 18.09 -5.79
C LYS A 159 -14.43 16.66 -6.18
N GLY A 160 -15.73 16.34 -6.19
CA GLY A 160 -16.11 14.99 -6.52
C GLY A 160 -17.60 14.74 -6.57
N SER A 161 -17.95 13.48 -6.70
CA SER A 161 -19.33 13.01 -6.66
C SER A 161 -19.41 11.79 -5.75
N PHE A 162 -20.57 11.62 -5.12
CA PHE A 162 -20.89 10.35 -4.49
C PHE A 162 -22.30 9.88 -4.89
N TRP A 163 -22.48 8.57 -4.83
CA TRP A 163 -23.72 7.89 -5.18
C TRP A 163 -24.28 7.18 -3.95
N ALA A 164 -25.45 7.59 -3.54
CA ALA A 164 -26.14 7.04 -2.38
C ALA A 164 -27.40 6.28 -2.78
N ASP A 165 -27.65 5.16 -2.12
CA ASP A 165 -28.88 4.40 -2.27
C ASP A 165 -30.03 5.14 -1.55
N PRO A 166 -31.10 5.55 -2.24
CA PRO A 166 -32.19 6.29 -1.62
C PRO A 166 -33.05 5.45 -0.66
N ALA A 167 -32.92 4.11 -0.67
CA ALA A 167 -33.65 3.20 0.20
C ALA A 167 -32.90 2.88 1.48
N THR A 168 -31.58 2.64 1.40
CA THR A 168 -30.74 2.28 2.56
C THR A 168 -29.96 3.46 3.12
N TYR A 169 -29.79 4.53 2.33
CA TYR A 169 -28.96 5.72 2.64
C TYR A 169 -27.47 5.46 2.66
N ASP A 170 -27.02 4.29 2.22
CA ASP A 170 -25.60 3.95 2.09
C ASP A 170 -24.96 4.75 0.96
N ILE A 171 -23.73 5.22 1.14
CA ILE A 171 -22.89 5.69 0.05
C ILE A 171 -22.17 4.48 -0.54
N LEU A 172 -22.50 4.14 -1.79
CA LEU A 172 -21.95 2.96 -2.45
C LEU A 172 -20.76 3.26 -3.36
N ARG A 173 -20.59 4.53 -3.79
CA ARG A 173 -19.44 4.97 -4.57
C ARG A 173 -19.09 6.41 -4.23
N ILE A 174 -17.80 6.69 -4.19
CA ILE A 174 -17.24 8.03 -4.13
C ILE A 174 -16.25 8.17 -5.29
N ALA A 175 -16.33 9.26 -6.04
CA ALA A 175 -15.32 9.70 -6.97
C ALA A 175 -14.79 11.07 -6.49
N ALA A 176 -13.49 11.18 -6.35
CA ALA A 176 -12.83 12.39 -5.85
C ALA A 176 -11.66 12.77 -6.76
N GLU A 177 -11.53 14.06 -7.04
CA GLU A 177 -10.44 14.65 -7.81
C GLU A 177 -9.79 15.75 -6.96
N ALA A 178 -8.45 15.74 -6.90
CA ALA A 178 -7.71 16.76 -6.17
C ALA A 178 -7.84 18.13 -6.84
N GLU A 179 -8.10 19.14 -6.02
CA GLU A 179 -8.05 20.56 -6.39
C GLU A 179 -6.97 21.28 -5.56
N ASP A 180 -6.60 22.47 -5.99
CA ASP A 180 -5.62 23.33 -5.28
C ASP A 180 -4.31 22.56 -4.99
N ILE A 181 -3.84 21.75 -5.94
CA ILE A 181 -2.60 20.96 -5.81
C ILE A 181 -1.42 21.93 -5.64
N PRO A 182 -0.61 21.81 -4.59
CA PRO A 182 0.54 22.68 -4.39
C PRO A 182 1.51 22.66 -5.57
N PRO A 183 2.01 23.81 -6.06
CA PRO A 183 2.95 23.87 -7.18
C PRO A 183 4.28 23.14 -6.94
N SER A 184 4.59 22.79 -5.70
CA SER A 184 5.76 22.00 -5.32
C SER A 184 5.62 20.51 -5.65
N LEU A 185 4.41 20.05 -5.95
CA LEU A 185 4.16 18.66 -6.37
C LEU A 185 4.12 18.59 -7.90
N PRO A 186 4.78 17.63 -8.54
CA PRO A 186 4.82 17.51 -10.00
C PRO A 186 3.52 16.91 -10.58
N ILE A 187 2.35 17.21 -10.00
CA ILE A 187 1.08 16.56 -10.28
C ILE A 187 0.13 17.49 -11.02
N VAL A 188 -0.39 17.01 -12.15
CA VAL A 188 -1.43 17.67 -12.96
C VAL A 188 -2.82 17.25 -12.54
N GLU A 189 -2.99 15.93 -12.28
CA GLU A 189 -4.29 15.34 -11.98
C GLU A 189 -4.10 14.18 -10.99
N TYR A 190 -4.98 14.12 -10.01
CA TYR A 190 -5.11 13.00 -9.10
C TYR A 190 -6.58 12.69 -8.88
N VAL A 191 -6.98 11.51 -9.30
CA VAL A 191 -8.38 11.03 -9.20
C VAL A 191 -8.40 9.73 -8.43
N THR A 192 -9.39 9.58 -7.56
CA THR A 192 -9.71 8.31 -6.92
C THR A 192 -11.19 7.98 -7.06
N VAL A 193 -11.50 6.70 -7.21
CA VAL A 193 -12.87 6.16 -7.18
C VAL A 193 -12.88 5.01 -6.19
N ILE A 194 -13.79 5.03 -5.22
CA ILE A 194 -13.91 3.99 -4.18
C ILE A 194 -15.31 3.42 -4.23
N ASP A 195 -15.42 2.10 -4.32
CA ASP A 195 -16.68 1.37 -4.23
C ASP A 195 -16.83 0.72 -2.86
N TYR A 196 -18.03 0.84 -2.29
CA TYR A 196 -18.38 0.28 -0.98
C TYR A 196 -19.51 -0.74 -1.11
N ALA A 197 -19.47 -1.76 -0.28
CA ALA A 197 -20.58 -2.69 -0.10
C ALA A 197 -20.60 -3.26 1.33
N HIS A 198 -21.76 -3.81 1.70
CA HIS A 198 -21.88 -4.51 2.96
C HIS A 198 -21.09 -5.82 2.94
N THR A 199 -20.28 -6.01 3.97
CA THR A 199 -19.46 -7.20 4.21
C THR A 199 -19.81 -7.78 5.57
N ASN A 200 -20.12 -9.08 5.61
CA ASN A 200 -20.44 -9.77 6.85
C ASN A 200 -19.18 -10.05 7.67
N LEU A 201 -19.07 -9.47 8.85
CA LEU A 201 -18.03 -9.73 9.82
C LEU A 201 -18.65 -10.39 11.06
N ALA A 202 -18.40 -11.67 11.24
CA ALA A 202 -18.87 -12.47 12.37
C ALA A 202 -20.39 -12.35 12.65
N GLY A 203 -21.21 -12.31 11.59
CA GLY A 203 -22.68 -12.27 11.68
C GLY A 203 -23.29 -10.87 11.68
N THR A 204 -22.48 -9.82 11.57
CA THR A 204 -22.95 -8.42 11.44
C THR A 204 -22.43 -7.84 10.14
N ASP A 205 -23.31 -7.12 9.43
CA ASP A 205 -22.94 -6.45 8.18
C ASP A 205 -22.43 -5.04 8.44
N PHE A 206 -21.30 -4.72 7.83
CA PHE A 206 -20.66 -3.40 7.87
C PHE A 206 -20.40 -2.90 6.47
N LEU A 207 -20.57 -1.60 6.23
CA LEU A 207 -20.22 -0.97 4.96
C LEU A 207 -18.70 -0.79 4.88
N LEU A 208 -18.06 -1.59 4.03
CA LEU A 208 -16.60 -1.61 3.85
C LEU A 208 -16.20 -1.30 2.40
N PRO A 209 -15.00 -0.75 2.15
CA PRO A 209 -14.48 -0.62 0.81
C PRO A 209 -14.33 -2.01 0.16
N GLN A 210 -14.69 -2.11 -1.10
CA GLN A 210 -14.53 -3.32 -1.91
C GLN A 210 -13.39 -3.15 -2.89
N SER A 211 -13.33 -1.99 -3.53
CA SER A 211 -12.26 -1.63 -4.46
C SER A 211 -11.99 -0.13 -4.43
N ALA A 212 -10.80 0.24 -4.87
CA ALA A 212 -10.47 1.62 -5.16
C ALA A 212 -9.60 1.71 -6.42
N ASP A 213 -9.86 2.71 -7.25
CA ASP A 213 -9.08 3.02 -8.44
C ASP A 213 -8.42 4.38 -8.28
N TYR A 214 -7.12 4.46 -8.55
CA TYR A 214 -6.34 5.69 -8.53
C TYR A 214 -5.74 5.99 -9.88
N ARG A 215 -5.74 7.27 -10.24
CA ARG A 215 -5.07 7.78 -11.41
C ARG A 215 -4.30 9.05 -11.03
N LEU A 216 -3.01 9.06 -11.35
CA LEU A 216 -2.13 10.19 -11.12
C LEU A 216 -1.41 10.52 -12.44
N LEU A 217 -1.55 11.75 -12.91
CA LEU A 217 -0.86 12.30 -14.06
C LEU A 217 0.12 13.38 -13.58
N GLU A 218 1.38 13.25 -13.99
CA GLU A 218 2.44 14.20 -13.66
C GLU A 218 2.70 15.21 -14.79
N PHE A 219 3.37 16.33 -14.46
CA PHE A 219 3.81 17.32 -15.44
C PHE A 219 4.79 16.75 -16.48
N SER A 220 5.51 15.69 -16.13
CA SER A 220 6.37 14.94 -17.04
C SER A 220 5.58 14.27 -18.18
N GLY A 221 4.27 14.08 -17.99
CA GLY A 221 3.40 13.26 -18.85
C GLY A 221 3.39 11.79 -18.45
N GLU A 222 4.02 11.42 -17.34
CA GLU A 222 3.92 10.10 -16.75
C GLU A 222 2.54 9.89 -16.14
N LEU A 223 2.01 8.67 -16.30
CA LEU A 223 0.70 8.29 -15.81
C LEU A 223 0.80 7.01 -14.97
N SER A 224 0.39 7.09 -13.72
CA SER A 224 0.24 5.93 -12.83
C SER A 224 -1.23 5.59 -12.65
N ARG A 225 -1.55 4.29 -12.65
CA ARG A 225 -2.87 3.74 -12.32
C ARG A 225 -2.71 2.63 -11.31
N ASN A 226 -3.54 2.64 -10.28
CA ASN A 226 -3.59 1.60 -9.27
C ASN A 226 -5.02 1.11 -9.14
N HIS A 227 -5.20 -0.19 -9.15
CA HIS A 227 -6.45 -0.85 -8.79
C HIS A 227 -6.25 -1.60 -7.49
N ILE A 228 -7.10 -1.34 -6.51
CA ILE A 228 -7.05 -1.90 -5.17
C ILE A 228 -8.28 -2.76 -4.94
N GLU A 229 -8.09 -3.97 -4.43
CA GLU A 229 -9.16 -4.87 -4.00
C GLU A 229 -9.02 -5.17 -2.52
N PHE A 230 -10.14 -5.12 -1.77
CA PHE A 230 -10.21 -5.48 -0.35
C PHE A 230 -10.92 -6.82 -0.21
N THR A 231 -10.22 -7.81 0.33
CA THR A 231 -10.73 -9.18 0.47
C THR A 231 -10.43 -9.74 1.86
N HIS A 232 -11.03 -10.88 2.20
CA HIS A 232 -10.76 -11.59 3.45
C HIS A 232 -10.89 -10.71 4.71
N CYS A 233 -11.86 -9.80 4.70
CA CYS A 233 -12.12 -8.93 5.84
C CYS A 233 -12.64 -9.73 7.05
N HIS A 234 -12.14 -9.39 8.23
CA HIS A 234 -12.53 -10.02 9.47
C HIS A 234 -12.38 -9.07 10.67
N LEU A 235 -13.07 -9.35 11.76
CA LEU A 235 -12.91 -8.59 13.01
C LEU A 235 -11.49 -8.77 13.54
N TYR A 236 -10.86 -7.67 13.91
CA TYR A 236 -9.56 -7.69 14.57
C TYR A 236 -9.73 -7.62 16.09
N GLY A 237 -9.30 -8.68 16.78
CA GLY A 237 -9.27 -8.75 18.23
C GLY A 237 -7.87 -9.02 18.74
N ALA A 238 -7.55 -8.59 19.95
CA ALA A 238 -6.22 -8.71 20.58
C ALA A 238 -5.68 -10.16 20.70
N GLN A 239 -6.42 -11.16 20.24
CA GLN A 239 -6.05 -12.59 20.28
C GLN A 239 -6.06 -13.29 18.91
N SER A 240 -6.27 -12.59 17.80
CA SER A 240 -6.35 -13.21 16.47
C SER A 240 -4.99 -13.28 15.81
N SER A 241 -4.33 -14.42 15.93
CA SER A 241 -3.31 -14.80 14.95
C SER A 241 -4.02 -15.44 13.76
N VAL A 242 -4.22 -14.72 12.67
CA VAL A 242 -4.81 -15.27 11.45
C VAL A 242 -3.73 -15.94 10.63
N SER A 243 -3.83 -17.25 10.46
CA SER A 243 -3.02 -18.03 9.56
C SER A 243 -3.77 -18.19 8.23
N PHE A 244 -3.34 -17.51 7.18
CA PHE A 244 -3.80 -17.77 5.82
C PHE A 244 -3.01 -18.96 5.23
N GLY A 245 -3.48 -20.18 5.49
CA GLY A 245 -2.97 -21.39 4.87
C GLY A 245 -3.86 -21.82 3.72
N ALA A 246 -3.28 -22.02 2.53
CA ALA A 246 -3.87 -22.86 1.50
C ALA A 246 -4.20 -24.23 2.12
N ARG A 247 -5.32 -24.86 1.72
CA ARG A 247 -5.74 -26.19 2.17
C ARG A 247 -4.63 -27.22 1.92
N GLY A 248 -3.81 -27.41 2.92
CA GLY A 248 -2.86 -28.48 3.12
C GLY A 248 -2.66 -28.56 4.62
N GLU A 249 -2.67 -29.74 5.19
CA GLU A 249 -2.58 -29.98 6.63
C GLU A 249 -1.51 -29.09 7.27
N PRO A 250 -1.85 -28.25 8.29
CA PRO A 250 -0.86 -27.38 8.89
C PRO A 250 0.20 -28.25 9.57
N PRO A 251 1.50 -27.98 9.37
CA PRO A 251 2.48 -28.55 10.26
C PRO A 251 2.08 -28.12 11.67
N ARG A 252 1.89 -29.06 12.57
CA ARG A 252 1.62 -28.84 13.99
C ARG A 252 2.84 -28.12 14.57
N PHE A 253 2.85 -26.79 14.44
CA PHE A 253 3.71 -25.99 15.29
C PHE A 253 3.03 -25.99 16.66
N ALA A 254 3.62 -26.73 17.59
CA ALA A 254 3.26 -26.61 18.99
C ALA A 254 3.16 -25.14 19.37
N ALA A 255 2.12 -24.79 20.12
CA ALA A 255 2.00 -23.48 20.77
C ALA A 255 3.22 -23.32 21.70
N SER A 256 4.35 -22.96 21.15
CA SER A 256 5.54 -22.63 21.89
C SER A 256 5.49 -21.15 22.20
N SER A 257 5.26 -20.86 23.49
CA SER A 257 5.72 -19.68 24.22
C SER A 257 6.24 -18.55 23.35
N VAL A 258 5.76 -17.36 23.62
CA VAL A 258 6.34 -16.07 23.21
C VAL A 258 7.85 -16.11 23.51
N LEU A 259 8.61 -16.73 22.60
CA LEU A 259 10.07 -16.65 22.61
C LEU A 259 10.41 -15.24 22.14
N GLU A 260 10.85 -14.43 23.06
CA GLU A 260 11.28 -13.06 22.83
C GLU A 260 12.26 -13.02 21.66
N MET A 261 11.88 -12.34 20.57
CA MET A 261 12.77 -12.00 19.46
C MET A 261 13.72 -10.87 19.88
N ASN A 262 14.65 -11.16 20.78
CA ASN A 262 15.53 -10.14 21.35
C ASN A 262 17.01 -10.38 21.09
N ARG A 263 17.35 -11.29 20.16
CA ARG A 263 18.76 -11.48 19.81
C ARG A 263 19.02 -10.95 18.42
N GLU A 264 19.86 -9.93 18.35
CA GLU A 264 20.39 -9.39 17.12
C GLU A 264 21.63 -10.16 16.71
N LEU A 265 21.83 -10.32 15.42
CA LEU A 265 23.10 -10.82 14.90
C LEU A 265 24.14 -9.72 14.94
N LEU A 266 25.38 -10.11 15.22
CA LEU A 266 26.49 -9.18 15.14
C LEU A 266 26.67 -8.64 13.72
N PRO A 267 27.12 -7.39 13.57
CA PRO A 267 27.42 -6.84 12.26
C PRO A 267 28.64 -7.53 11.62
N ALA A 268 28.72 -7.40 10.29
CA ALA A 268 29.78 -7.90 9.43
C ALA A 268 29.90 -9.43 9.30
N LEU A 269 28.87 -10.19 9.71
CA LEU A 269 28.80 -11.62 9.39
C LEU A 269 28.38 -11.79 7.93
N GLN A 270 29.07 -12.69 7.23
CA GLN A 270 28.65 -13.10 5.89
C GLN A 270 27.75 -14.33 5.99
N VAL A 271 26.58 -14.26 5.39
CA VAL A 271 25.56 -15.31 5.40
C VAL A 271 25.14 -15.60 3.97
N VAL A 272 25.29 -16.84 3.55
CA VAL A 272 24.76 -17.31 2.26
C VAL A 272 23.38 -17.91 2.53
N ILE A 273 22.38 -17.43 1.79
CA ILE A 273 21.01 -17.91 1.89
C ILE A 273 20.62 -18.54 0.56
N ARG A 274 20.21 -19.80 0.60
CA ARG A 274 19.66 -20.54 -0.50
C ARG A 274 18.14 -20.48 -0.40
N ILE A 275 17.51 -19.82 -1.36
CA ILE A 275 16.05 -19.59 -1.39
C ILE A 275 15.36 -20.90 -1.72
N SER A 276 14.28 -21.23 -1.00
CA SER A 276 13.44 -22.41 -1.24
C SER A 276 12.15 -22.07 -2.01
N THR A 277 11.73 -20.82 -1.96
CA THR A 277 10.55 -20.30 -2.65
C THR A 277 10.91 -19.91 -4.09
N ARG A 278 10.10 -20.34 -5.07
CA ARG A 278 10.24 -19.84 -6.46
C ARG A 278 9.68 -18.44 -6.56
N ILE A 279 10.39 -17.52 -7.22
CA ILE A 279 9.95 -16.15 -7.45
C ILE A 279 9.80 -15.95 -8.97
N THR A 280 8.60 -15.50 -9.39
CA THR A 280 8.25 -15.26 -10.79
C THR A 280 7.65 -13.86 -10.93
N GLU A 281 7.41 -13.40 -12.15
CA GLU A 281 6.71 -12.14 -12.42
C GLU A 281 5.29 -12.06 -11.80
N LYS A 282 4.72 -13.21 -11.39
CA LYS A 282 3.41 -13.28 -10.71
C LYS A 282 3.52 -13.22 -9.19
N THR A 283 4.74 -13.22 -8.65
CA THR A 283 4.95 -13.09 -7.21
C THR A 283 4.63 -11.67 -6.78
N THR A 284 3.88 -11.52 -5.71
CA THR A 284 3.49 -10.20 -5.21
C THR A 284 4.55 -9.60 -4.28
N VAL A 285 4.68 -8.29 -4.27
CA VAL A 285 5.39 -7.58 -3.20
C VAL A 285 4.66 -7.86 -1.89
N GLY A 286 5.41 -8.12 -0.81
CA GLY A 286 4.86 -8.61 0.46
C GLY A 286 4.83 -10.15 0.58
N ALA A 287 5.00 -10.90 -0.52
CA ALA A 287 5.00 -12.36 -0.48
C ALA A 287 6.13 -12.90 0.41
N LEU A 288 5.79 -13.90 1.24
CA LEU A 288 6.74 -14.60 2.09
C LEU A 288 7.72 -15.40 1.23
N ILE A 289 9.01 -15.23 1.51
CA ILE A 289 10.07 -16.09 0.97
C ILE A 289 10.72 -16.88 2.08
N LEU A 290 10.96 -18.15 1.79
CA LEU A 290 11.63 -19.08 2.68
C LEU A 290 12.98 -19.45 2.08
N GLY A 291 13.95 -19.70 2.93
CA GLY A 291 15.27 -20.17 2.56
C GLY A 291 15.96 -20.87 3.72
N VAL A 292 17.15 -21.30 3.46
CA VAL A 292 18.04 -21.89 4.46
C VAL A 292 19.44 -21.27 4.34
N VAL A 293 20.12 -21.17 5.46
CA VAL A 293 21.54 -20.80 5.48
C VAL A 293 22.35 -21.92 4.83
N GLU A 294 23.22 -21.58 3.89
CA GLU A 294 24.15 -22.52 3.25
C GLU A 294 25.55 -22.34 3.86
N GLY A 295 26.03 -23.41 4.48
CA GLY A 295 27.26 -23.42 5.23
C GLY A 295 27.16 -22.82 6.65
N ASN A 296 28.09 -23.19 7.50
CA ASN A 296 28.12 -22.70 8.88
C ASN A 296 28.59 -21.24 8.93
N VAL A 297 27.87 -20.39 9.63
CA VAL A 297 28.32 -19.03 9.96
C VAL A 297 29.11 -19.09 11.26
N LEU A 298 30.40 -18.76 11.19
CA LEU A 298 31.33 -18.91 12.31
C LEU A 298 31.58 -17.57 13.04
N ARG A 299 31.73 -17.66 14.36
CA ARG A 299 32.26 -16.59 15.19
C ARG A 299 33.39 -17.11 16.03
N ARG A 300 34.61 -16.53 15.87
CA ARG A 300 35.80 -16.94 16.65
C ARG A 300 35.97 -18.46 16.74
N LYS A 301 35.82 -19.18 15.62
CA LYS A 301 35.88 -20.65 15.49
C LYS A 301 34.69 -21.44 16.06
N SER A 302 33.67 -20.79 16.63
CA SER A 302 32.43 -21.45 17.05
C SER A 302 31.36 -21.25 15.99
N VAL A 303 30.53 -22.26 15.74
CA VAL A 303 29.36 -22.17 14.87
C VAL A 303 28.32 -21.30 15.58
N LEU A 304 28.01 -20.17 14.98
CA LEU A 304 26.94 -19.25 15.45
C LEU A 304 25.58 -19.61 14.80
N ILE A 305 25.61 -19.85 13.49
CA ILE A 305 24.43 -20.27 12.74
C ILE A 305 24.82 -21.52 11.96
N PRO A 306 24.21 -22.68 12.26
CA PRO A 306 24.49 -23.93 11.56
C PRO A 306 24.01 -23.89 10.10
N ASP A 307 24.64 -24.69 9.25
CA ASP A 307 24.14 -25.03 7.93
C ASP A 307 22.69 -25.54 8.00
N GLY A 308 21.86 -25.19 7.02
CA GLY A 308 20.45 -25.57 6.98
C GLY A 308 19.52 -24.78 7.91
N SER A 309 20.03 -23.81 8.68
CA SER A 309 19.19 -22.95 9.54
C SER A 309 18.10 -22.25 8.73
N PRO A 310 16.82 -22.36 9.12
CA PRO A 310 15.69 -21.73 8.39
C PRO A 310 15.80 -20.20 8.39
N VAL A 311 15.49 -19.61 7.25
CA VAL A 311 15.45 -18.16 7.04
C VAL A 311 14.09 -17.76 6.50
N ARG A 312 13.57 -16.65 7.00
CA ARG A 312 12.32 -16.04 6.51
C ARG A 312 12.58 -14.63 6.03
N GLY A 313 11.94 -14.29 4.94
CA GLY A 313 12.00 -12.97 4.33
C GLY A 313 10.78 -12.67 3.49
N ARG A 314 10.85 -11.58 2.74
CA ARG A 314 9.79 -11.12 1.85
C ARG A 314 10.34 -10.57 0.56
N VAL A 315 9.53 -10.66 -0.48
CA VAL A 315 9.72 -9.85 -1.68
C VAL A 315 9.32 -8.42 -1.32
N ARG A 316 10.23 -7.46 -1.48
CA ARG A 316 10.01 -6.04 -1.18
C ARG A 316 9.94 -5.19 -2.44
N ARG A 317 10.38 -5.76 -3.57
CA ARG A 317 10.37 -5.12 -4.86
C ARG A 317 10.23 -6.17 -5.95
N LEU A 318 9.35 -5.94 -6.91
CA LEU A 318 9.22 -6.75 -8.10
C LEU A 318 8.61 -5.89 -9.22
N GLU A 319 9.42 -5.02 -9.77
CA GLU A 319 9.00 -3.99 -10.71
C GLU A 319 9.51 -4.31 -12.11
N TRP A 320 8.70 -4.03 -13.13
CA TRP A 320 9.15 -4.06 -14.51
C TRP A 320 9.76 -2.72 -14.89
N ASN A 321 10.96 -2.75 -15.48
CA ASN A 321 11.66 -1.59 -16.00
C ASN A 321 11.87 -1.75 -17.50
N ASP A 322 11.35 -0.82 -18.30
CA ASP A 322 11.45 -0.82 -19.77
C ASP A 322 12.80 -0.35 -20.31
N GLU A 323 13.65 0.23 -19.49
CA GLU A 323 14.94 0.70 -19.90
C GLU A 323 15.80 -0.44 -20.46
N LYS A 324 16.59 -0.15 -21.51
CA LYS A 324 17.57 -1.07 -22.09
C LYS A 324 17.04 -2.46 -22.50
N GLY A 325 15.80 -2.53 -22.98
CA GLY A 325 15.23 -3.78 -23.52
C GLY A 325 14.43 -4.60 -22.52
N GLY A 326 14.10 -4.04 -21.38
CA GLY A 326 13.25 -4.61 -20.35
C GLY A 326 14.00 -5.47 -19.34
N SER A 327 13.74 -5.20 -18.06
CA SER A 327 14.31 -5.95 -16.95
C SER A 327 13.35 -5.93 -15.77
N TYR A 328 13.45 -6.94 -14.89
CA TYR A 328 12.80 -6.93 -13.59
C TYR A 328 13.77 -6.40 -12.54
N ILE A 329 13.27 -5.50 -11.68
CA ILE A 329 13.95 -5.10 -10.46
C ILE A 329 13.41 -5.99 -9.36
N VAL A 330 14.28 -6.81 -8.77
CA VAL A 330 13.91 -7.72 -7.69
C VAL A 330 14.56 -7.24 -6.40
N GLY A 331 13.75 -6.98 -5.38
CA GLY A 331 14.21 -6.62 -4.04
C GLY A 331 13.78 -7.67 -3.03
N LEU A 332 14.73 -8.21 -2.29
CA LEU A 332 14.52 -9.22 -1.26
C LEU A 332 14.94 -8.69 0.09
N GLU A 333 14.17 -9.01 1.13
CA GLU A 333 14.50 -8.73 2.51
C GLU A 333 14.38 -10.01 3.30
N PHE A 334 15.42 -10.38 4.04
CA PHE A 334 15.34 -11.42 5.06
C PHE A 334 15.31 -10.77 6.43
N THR A 335 14.37 -11.18 7.27
CA THR A 335 14.12 -10.54 8.57
C THR A 335 14.41 -11.45 9.75
N GLU A 336 14.44 -12.77 9.53
CA GLU A 336 14.55 -13.75 10.61
C GLU A 336 15.39 -14.96 10.20
N ILE A 337 16.29 -15.38 11.09
CA ILE A 337 17.02 -16.66 11.01
C ILE A 337 16.74 -17.43 12.29
N GLU A 338 16.41 -18.72 12.15
CA GLU A 338 16.25 -19.63 13.29
C GLU A 338 17.48 -20.55 13.39
N ALA A 339 18.25 -20.43 14.49
CA ALA A 339 19.43 -21.25 14.73
C ALA A 339 19.36 -21.86 16.14
N ALA A 340 19.49 -23.19 16.22
CA ALA A 340 19.47 -23.96 17.48
C ALA A 340 18.27 -23.60 18.38
N GLY A 341 17.06 -23.46 17.80
CA GLY A 341 15.83 -23.12 18.51
C GLY A 341 15.73 -21.65 18.96
N THR A 342 16.71 -20.82 18.60
CA THR A 342 16.70 -19.38 18.87
C THR A 342 16.44 -18.61 17.59
N ARG A 343 15.55 -17.62 17.65
CA ARG A 343 15.26 -16.72 16.53
C ARG A 343 16.09 -15.45 16.67
N TYR A 344 16.77 -15.13 15.59
CA TYR A 344 17.57 -13.93 15.46
C TYR A 344 16.92 -12.97 14.46
N ARG A 345 16.87 -11.70 14.80
CA ARG A 345 16.61 -10.65 13.82
C ARG A 345 17.74 -10.62 12.82
N PHE A 346 17.39 -10.60 11.54
CA PHE A 346 18.35 -10.51 10.44
C PHE A 346 18.18 -9.17 9.74
N PHE A 347 19.22 -8.35 9.79
CA PHE A 347 19.30 -7.09 9.07
C PHE A 347 20.65 -7.04 8.35
N ALA A 348 20.62 -6.98 7.02
CA ALA A 348 21.82 -7.19 6.23
C ALA A 348 21.72 -6.52 4.85
N ASP A 349 22.86 -6.24 4.24
CA ASP A 349 22.99 -5.83 2.85
C ASP A 349 23.29 -7.03 1.96
N LEU A 350 22.68 -7.03 0.76
CA LEU A 350 23.02 -7.99 -0.27
C LEU A 350 24.40 -7.65 -0.85
N VAL A 351 25.30 -8.62 -0.86
CA VAL A 351 26.66 -8.44 -1.39
C VAL A 351 26.95 -9.25 -2.65
N ASP A 352 26.22 -10.36 -2.87
CA ASP A 352 26.36 -11.17 -4.09
C ASP A 352 25.14 -12.07 -4.34
N THR A 353 24.98 -12.55 -5.57
CA THR A 353 23.95 -13.49 -5.98
C THR A 353 24.52 -14.54 -6.90
N ASP A 354 23.83 -15.69 -7.03
CA ASP A 354 24.14 -16.66 -8.07
C ASP A 354 24.05 -16.02 -9.46
N ARG A 355 24.83 -16.55 -10.38
CA ARG A 355 24.79 -16.15 -11.77
C ARG A 355 23.64 -16.85 -12.47
N LEU A 356 22.66 -16.06 -12.94
CA LEU A 356 21.60 -16.53 -13.84
C LEU A 356 21.74 -15.83 -15.20
N PRO A 357 21.28 -16.45 -16.30
CA PRO A 357 21.17 -15.76 -17.58
C PRO A 357 20.32 -14.49 -17.42
N GLY A 358 20.84 -13.36 -17.91
CA GLY A 358 20.16 -12.07 -17.82
C GLY A 358 20.31 -11.35 -16.48
N LEU A 359 20.91 -11.95 -15.46
CA LEU A 359 21.15 -11.28 -14.19
C LEU A 359 22.33 -10.31 -14.33
N SER A 360 22.04 -9.02 -14.22
CA SER A 360 23.05 -7.98 -14.16
C SER A 360 23.62 -7.86 -12.74
N ARG A 361 24.94 -7.74 -12.65
CA ARG A 361 25.62 -7.59 -11.36
C ARG A 361 25.46 -6.22 -10.71
N THR A 362 24.63 -5.36 -11.23
CA THR A 362 24.41 -4.06 -10.64
C THR A 362 23.60 -4.22 -9.36
N ILE A 363 24.31 -4.48 -8.29
CA ILE A 363 23.80 -4.36 -6.92
C ILE A 363 23.61 -2.87 -6.70
N SER A 364 22.42 -2.44 -6.29
CA SER A 364 22.17 -1.04 -6.00
C SER A 364 23.12 -0.58 -4.91
N MET A 365 24.07 0.28 -5.26
CA MET A 365 24.87 0.96 -4.25
C MET A 365 24.02 2.08 -3.66
N PHE A 366 23.58 1.87 -2.42
CA PHE A 366 22.91 2.90 -1.64
C PHE A 366 23.89 4.04 -1.34
N ARG A 367 23.52 5.24 -1.71
CA ARG A 367 24.23 6.45 -1.32
C ARG A 367 23.75 6.82 0.08
N HIS A 368 24.56 6.60 1.11
CA HIS A 368 24.35 7.27 2.39
C HIS A 368 24.53 8.79 2.16
N GLU A 369 23.64 9.61 2.71
CA GLU A 369 23.72 11.09 2.70
C GLU A 369 25.05 11.66 3.25
N THR A 370 25.90 10.82 3.82
CA THR A 370 27.21 11.20 4.38
C THR A 370 28.40 10.96 3.45
N ASP A 371 28.20 10.31 2.29
CA ASP A 371 29.30 10.12 1.34
C ASP A 371 29.47 11.36 0.45
N THR A 372 30.12 12.38 0.99
CA THR A 372 30.75 13.43 0.19
C THR A 372 31.80 12.79 -0.70
N LEU A 373 31.53 12.74 -2.02
CA LEU A 373 32.56 12.34 -2.99
C LEU A 373 33.78 13.24 -2.82
N PRO A 374 34.98 12.69 -2.65
CA PRO A 374 36.19 13.49 -2.77
C PRO A 374 36.30 13.99 -4.22
N TYR A 375 36.42 15.28 -4.37
CA TYR A 375 36.66 15.96 -5.64
C TYR A 375 37.88 15.32 -6.31
N GLY A 376 37.69 14.64 -7.48
CA GLY A 376 38.83 14.26 -8.33
C GLY A 376 38.95 12.78 -8.75
N GLY A 377 37.95 11.92 -8.54
CA GLY A 377 37.99 10.55 -9.06
C GLY A 377 37.54 10.47 -10.52
N SER A 378 38.45 10.07 -11.44
CA SER A 378 38.14 9.72 -12.83
C SER A 378 37.13 8.56 -12.84
N MET A 379 35.90 8.81 -13.28
CA MET A 379 34.91 7.76 -13.54
C MET A 379 35.34 6.97 -14.77
N THR A 380 35.72 5.72 -14.60
CA THR A 380 35.89 4.78 -15.69
C THR A 380 34.53 4.48 -16.32
N ARG A 381 34.53 4.29 -17.62
CA ARG A 381 33.40 4.26 -18.55
C ARG A 381 32.36 3.13 -18.36
N ASP A 382 32.44 2.34 -17.30
CA ASP A 382 31.56 1.21 -17.01
C ASP A 382 30.41 1.54 -16.02
N SER A 383 30.21 2.81 -15.67
CA SER A 383 29.23 3.26 -14.68
C SER A 383 27.81 3.50 -15.24
N HIS A 384 27.50 3.02 -16.45
CA HIS A 384 26.19 3.28 -17.09
C HIS A 384 25.03 2.41 -16.61
N ASP A 385 25.24 1.50 -15.67
CA ASP A 385 24.23 0.52 -15.25
C ASP A 385 23.74 0.68 -13.79
N VAL A 386 24.05 1.79 -13.14
CA VAL A 386 23.57 2.04 -11.78
C VAL A 386 22.23 2.76 -11.84
N LEU A 387 21.14 2.03 -11.68
CA LEU A 387 19.83 2.59 -11.38
C LEU A 387 19.84 3.06 -9.91
N PHE A 388 19.60 4.34 -9.69
CA PHE A 388 19.37 4.87 -8.34
C PHE A 388 17.95 4.48 -7.92
N LEU A 389 17.84 3.44 -7.12
CA LEU A 389 16.58 3.03 -6.52
C LEU A 389 16.38 3.76 -5.18
N PRO A 390 15.15 4.14 -4.81
CA PRO A 390 14.86 4.64 -3.47
C PRO A 390 15.40 3.68 -2.41
N ASP A 391 15.96 4.23 -1.34
CA ASP A 391 16.56 3.44 -0.27
C ASP A 391 15.49 2.67 0.51
N LEU A 392 15.59 1.35 0.50
CA LEU A 392 14.82 0.46 1.36
C LEU A 392 15.81 -0.29 2.26
N PRO A 393 16.05 0.21 3.48
CA PRO A 393 17.05 -0.38 4.37
C PRO A 393 16.81 -1.87 4.61
N GLY A 394 17.87 -2.70 4.45
CA GLY A 394 17.80 -4.15 4.60
C GLY A 394 17.25 -4.90 3.39
N VAL A 395 16.88 -4.19 2.32
CA VAL A 395 16.41 -4.79 1.05
C VAL A 395 17.58 -4.88 0.08
N GLY A 396 17.90 -6.08 -0.35
CA GLY A 396 18.89 -6.32 -1.41
C GLY A 396 18.19 -6.35 -2.78
N SER A 397 18.53 -5.40 -3.65
CA SER A 397 17.94 -5.29 -4.98
C SER A 397 18.93 -5.66 -6.08
N PHE A 398 18.44 -6.30 -7.14
CA PHE A 398 19.22 -6.68 -8.32
C PHE A 398 18.31 -6.71 -9.57
N PHE A 399 18.95 -6.70 -10.75
CA PHE A 399 18.24 -6.67 -12.03
C PHE A 399 18.31 -8.04 -12.72
N VAL A 400 17.17 -8.43 -13.29
CA VAL A 400 17.08 -9.63 -14.13
C VAL A 400 16.56 -9.20 -15.51
N GLN A 401 17.44 -9.15 -16.51
CA GLN A 401 17.06 -8.88 -17.88
C GLN A 401 16.47 -10.15 -18.50
N ALA A 402 15.15 -10.25 -18.46
CA ALA A 402 14.40 -11.38 -18.99
C ALA A 402 12.99 -10.94 -19.40
N ARG A 403 12.39 -11.63 -20.37
CA ARG A 403 10.98 -11.42 -20.72
C ARG A 403 10.02 -12.00 -19.68
N GLN A 404 10.46 -13.00 -18.95
CA GLN A 404 9.74 -13.64 -17.84
C GLN A 404 10.74 -13.85 -16.71
N LEU A 405 10.35 -13.47 -15.51
CA LEU A 405 11.16 -13.69 -14.33
C LEU A 405 10.98 -15.11 -13.82
N ASP A 406 12.09 -15.80 -13.59
CA ASP A 406 12.10 -17.10 -12.93
C ASP A 406 13.35 -17.26 -12.08
N LEU A 407 13.22 -17.01 -10.78
CA LEU A 407 14.23 -17.35 -9.79
C LEU A 407 13.85 -18.71 -9.18
N PRO A 408 14.55 -19.79 -9.55
CA PRO A 408 14.17 -21.12 -9.10
C PRO A 408 14.52 -21.36 -7.63
N PRO A 409 13.89 -22.36 -6.98
CA PRO A 409 14.37 -22.86 -5.71
C PRO A 409 15.85 -23.28 -5.85
N GLY A 410 16.64 -22.98 -4.84
CA GLY A 410 18.09 -23.18 -4.86
C GLY A 410 18.90 -21.94 -5.25
N PHE A 411 18.28 -20.87 -5.72
CA PHE A 411 18.96 -19.61 -5.98
C PHE A 411 19.62 -19.07 -4.71
N ARG A 412 20.89 -18.70 -4.80
CA ARG A 412 21.69 -18.24 -3.66
C ARG A 412 21.89 -16.75 -3.67
N THR A 413 21.85 -16.19 -2.47
CA THR A 413 22.13 -14.78 -2.21
C THR A 413 23.08 -14.67 -1.04
N THR A 414 24.08 -13.80 -1.13
CA THR A 414 25.07 -13.58 -0.07
C THR A 414 24.82 -12.25 0.60
N TRP A 415 24.75 -12.27 1.91
CA TRP A 415 24.39 -11.11 2.72
C TRP A 415 25.47 -10.79 3.73
N LYS A 416 25.63 -9.50 4.06
CA LYS A 416 26.50 -9.02 5.12
C LYS A 416 25.67 -8.32 6.19
N THR A 417 25.66 -8.87 7.41
CA THR A 417 24.87 -8.30 8.51
C THR A 417 25.31 -6.89 8.88
N ARG A 418 24.33 -6.05 9.23
CA ARG A 418 24.50 -4.69 9.77
C ARG A 418 23.99 -4.61 11.20
N ALA A 419 24.46 -3.58 11.94
CA ALA A 419 23.80 -3.20 13.18
C ALA A 419 22.42 -2.59 12.86
N LEU A 420 21.39 -2.94 13.65
CA LEU A 420 20.15 -2.20 13.61
C LEU A 420 20.44 -0.77 14.10
N VAL A 421 20.14 0.19 13.28
CA VAL A 421 20.14 1.59 13.71
C VAL A 421 18.86 1.79 14.49
N PRO A 422 18.91 2.27 15.75
CA PRO A 422 17.74 2.46 16.61
C PRO A 422 16.74 3.49 16.05
#